data_f329148b9de99c71cfefcf8ad2ed6515
#
_entry.id   f329148b9de99c71cfefcf8ad2ed6515
#
_cell.length_a   1.000
_cell.length_b   1.000
_cell.length_c   1.000
_cell.angle_alpha   90.00
_cell.angle_beta   90.00
_cell.angle_gamma   90.00
#
_symmetry.space_group_name_H-M   'P 1'
#
loop_
_entity.id
_entity.type
_entity.pdbx_description
1 polymer ?
#
loop_
_entity_poly.entity_id
_entity_poly.type
_entity_poly.pdbx_seq_one_letter_code
_entity_poly.pdbx_strand_id
1 'polypeptide(L)'
;MAESSAGGLAHLIAQLQGHGLRVDVPMESRQGGAGPADAGMLWIDGVAVTVPTSADYARASPYVLRAEDDGWAIYADGERLAAAEPFGRPRYYDRTTADGVPYWKIALLHLDSLASTVIQTCAYWGNADQCAFCGIGVTLANGRTIAKKTPQMLAEVAVAAKELDGAVDATLTTGTTATPDKGALYVARCGRAVREAAGLPVEVQFEPPQDLDVIDQVADMGI
;
A
#
# COMPACT_ATOMS: atom_id res chain seq x y z
N MET A 1 23.30 -18.23 -21.13
CA MET A 1 22.56 -17.74 -19.96
C MET A 1 23.42 -16.67 -19.32
N ALA A 2 23.10 -15.39 -19.52
CA ALA A 2 23.85 -14.31 -18.90
C ALA A 2 23.42 -14.24 -17.43
N GLU A 3 24.36 -14.46 -16.51
CA GLU A 3 24.17 -14.14 -15.10
C GLU A 3 23.89 -12.64 -15.02
N SER A 4 22.63 -12.29 -14.71
CA SER A 4 22.28 -10.93 -14.30
C SER A 4 23.07 -10.69 -13.00
N SER A 5 24.14 -9.92 -13.07
CA SER A 5 24.87 -9.57 -11.86
C SER A 5 23.91 -8.79 -10.95
N ALA A 6 24.00 -8.97 -9.62
CA ALA A 6 23.17 -8.27 -8.63
C ALA A 6 23.15 -6.73 -8.89
N GLY A 7 24.22 -6.16 -9.43
CA GLY A 7 24.29 -4.78 -9.88
C GLY A 7 23.41 -4.46 -11.10
N GLY A 8 23.23 -5.40 -12.02
CA GLY A 8 22.37 -5.24 -13.20
C GLY A 8 20.89 -5.21 -12.80
N LEU A 9 20.46 -6.11 -11.89
CA LEU A 9 19.09 -6.14 -11.40
C LEU A 9 18.76 -4.88 -10.59
N ALA A 10 19.63 -4.44 -9.69
CA ALA A 10 19.42 -3.22 -8.92
C ALA A 10 19.30 -1.98 -9.82
N HIS A 11 20.12 -1.91 -10.89
CA HIS A 11 20.02 -0.84 -11.88
C HIS A 11 18.69 -0.89 -12.62
N LEU A 12 18.27 -2.07 -13.09
CA LEU A 12 16.97 -2.25 -13.76
C LEU A 12 15.81 -1.80 -12.85
N ILE A 13 15.81 -2.22 -11.58
CA ILE A 13 14.78 -1.84 -10.61
C ILE A 13 14.73 -0.31 -10.45
N ALA A 14 15.88 0.36 -10.29
CA ALA A 14 15.94 1.82 -10.20
C ALA A 14 15.40 2.52 -11.45
N GLN A 15 15.69 2.00 -12.65
CA GLN A 15 15.16 2.51 -13.90
C GLN A 15 13.64 2.33 -13.99
N LEU A 16 13.11 1.18 -13.60
CA LEU A 16 11.67 0.91 -13.58
C LEU A 16 10.94 1.82 -12.60
N GLN A 17 11.51 2.06 -11.42
CA GLN A 17 10.93 2.97 -10.43
C GLN A 17 10.95 4.43 -10.90
N GLY A 18 11.98 4.85 -11.64
CA GLY A 18 12.11 6.21 -12.16
C GLY A 18 11.29 6.47 -13.43
N HIS A 19 11.24 5.52 -14.36
CA HIS A 19 10.56 5.68 -15.66
C HIS A 19 9.17 5.07 -15.70
N GLY A 20 8.81 4.25 -14.71
CA GLY A 20 7.59 3.46 -14.73
C GLY A 20 7.67 2.25 -15.67
N LEU A 21 6.57 1.52 -15.75
CA LEU A 21 6.44 0.31 -16.56
C LEU A 21 5.11 0.34 -17.31
N ARG A 22 5.16 0.24 -18.63
CA ARG A 22 3.95 0.02 -19.43
C ARG A 22 3.47 -1.41 -19.25
N VAL A 23 2.15 -1.59 -19.24
CA VAL A 23 1.51 -2.89 -19.10
C VAL A 23 0.58 -3.07 -20.30
N ASP A 24 0.95 -3.96 -21.22
CA ASP A 24 0.21 -4.18 -22.47
C ASP A 24 -0.99 -5.13 -22.29
N VAL A 25 -1.17 -5.68 -21.11
CA VAL A 25 -2.28 -6.58 -20.74
C VAL A 25 -2.97 -6.10 -19.48
N PRO A 26 -4.28 -6.36 -19.31
CA PRO A 26 -4.96 -6.02 -18.08
C PRO A 26 -4.27 -6.68 -16.88
N MET A 27 -3.64 -5.87 -16.06
CA MET A 27 -3.17 -6.29 -14.74
C MET A 27 -4.24 -5.95 -13.73
N GLU A 28 -4.65 -6.89 -12.90
CA GLU A 28 -5.51 -6.55 -11.78
C GLU A 28 -4.74 -5.58 -10.87
N SER A 29 -5.11 -4.30 -10.96
CA SER A 29 -4.48 -3.28 -10.13
C SER A 29 -4.92 -3.44 -8.68
N ARG A 30 -4.02 -3.12 -7.77
CA ARG A 30 -4.32 -2.99 -6.35
C ARG A 30 -5.46 -1.99 -6.16
N GLN A 31 -6.58 -2.44 -5.57
CA GLN A 31 -7.69 -1.59 -5.19
C GLN A 31 -7.44 -1.01 -3.77
N GLY A 32 -7.92 0.19 -3.50
CA GLY A 32 -7.88 0.79 -2.17
C GLY A 32 -6.58 1.48 -1.77
N GLY A 33 -6.57 2.11 -0.60
CA GLY A 33 -5.43 2.77 0.03
C GLY A 33 -5.33 4.27 -0.22
N ALA A 34 -4.50 4.95 0.61
CA ALA A 34 -4.08 6.33 0.43
C ALA A 34 -2.72 6.36 -0.27
N GLY A 35 -2.55 7.24 -1.23
CA GLY A 35 -1.30 7.38 -1.98
C GLY A 35 -1.46 7.08 -3.46
N PRO A 36 -0.38 7.02 -4.24
CA PRO A 36 -0.47 6.70 -5.66
C PRO A 36 -1.02 5.28 -5.82
N ALA A 37 -2.34 5.21 -6.04
CA ALA A 37 -3.11 3.99 -5.95
C ALA A 37 -2.76 2.96 -7.04
N ASP A 38 -1.96 3.33 -8.02
CA ASP A 38 -1.80 2.61 -9.27
C ASP A 38 -0.36 2.16 -9.54
N ALA A 39 0.43 1.95 -8.50
CA ALA A 39 1.71 1.25 -8.64
C ALA A 39 1.45 -0.25 -8.79
N GLY A 40 2.00 -0.85 -9.82
CA GLY A 40 2.05 -2.28 -9.98
C GLY A 40 3.04 -2.89 -8.99
N MET A 41 2.71 -4.06 -8.48
CA MET A 41 3.63 -4.86 -7.66
C MET A 41 4.04 -6.09 -8.45
N LEU A 42 5.34 -6.34 -8.51
CA LEU A 42 5.95 -7.41 -9.31
C LEU A 42 7.04 -8.12 -8.52
N TRP A 43 7.17 -9.42 -8.73
CA TRP A 43 8.42 -10.11 -8.53
C TRP A 43 9.27 -9.93 -9.79
N ILE A 44 10.53 -9.51 -9.66
CA ILE A 44 11.48 -9.37 -10.76
C ILE A 44 12.72 -10.16 -10.38
N ASP A 45 12.97 -11.27 -11.06
CA ASP A 45 14.03 -12.22 -10.73
C ASP A 45 14.09 -12.56 -9.21
N GLY A 46 12.91 -12.76 -8.59
CA GLY A 46 12.78 -13.11 -7.18
C GLY A 46 12.86 -11.93 -6.18
N VAL A 47 12.96 -10.70 -6.65
CA VAL A 47 12.90 -9.49 -5.83
C VAL A 47 11.54 -8.84 -5.96
N ALA A 48 10.88 -8.58 -4.82
CA ALA A 48 9.60 -7.87 -4.78
C ALA A 48 9.80 -6.36 -5.01
N VAL A 49 9.11 -5.80 -5.98
CA VAL A 49 9.28 -4.40 -6.41
C VAL A 49 7.93 -3.74 -6.65
N THR A 50 7.80 -2.51 -6.20
CA THR A 50 6.69 -1.63 -6.57
C THR A 50 7.15 -0.67 -7.66
N VAL A 51 6.41 -0.62 -8.78
CA VAL A 51 6.73 0.24 -9.93
C VAL A 51 5.51 1.06 -10.35
N PRO A 52 5.66 2.32 -10.78
CA PRO A 52 4.57 3.11 -11.35
C PRO A 52 4.08 2.50 -12.68
N THR A 53 2.76 2.29 -12.79
CA THR A 53 2.15 1.69 -14.00
C THR A 53 1.07 2.55 -14.62
N SER A 54 0.49 3.49 -13.88
CA SER A 54 -0.67 4.29 -14.30
C SER A 54 -0.39 5.78 -14.43
N ALA A 55 0.74 6.25 -13.92
CA ALA A 55 1.15 7.64 -14.10
C ALA A 55 1.36 7.96 -15.59
N ASP A 56 1.07 9.19 -15.99
CA ASP A 56 1.18 9.59 -17.42
C ASP A 56 2.58 9.33 -17.99
N TYR A 57 3.62 9.58 -17.22
CA TYR A 57 5.00 9.30 -17.66
C TYR A 57 5.27 7.80 -17.83
N ALA A 58 4.62 6.93 -17.06
CA ALA A 58 4.78 5.48 -17.19
C ALA A 58 4.23 4.97 -18.52
N ARG A 59 3.25 5.66 -19.12
CA ARG A 59 2.73 5.32 -20.47
C ARG A 59 3.76 5.56 -21.57
N ALA A 60 4.71 6.44 -21.34
CA ALA A 60 5.82 6.73 -22.26
C ALA A 60 7.10 5.97 -21.91
N SER A 61 7.06 5.09 -20.91
CA SER A 61 8.23 4.31 -20.49
C SER A 61 8.78 3.46 -21.62
N PRO A 62 10.10 3.34 -21.79
CA PRO A 62 10.69 2.36 -22.70
C PRO A 62 10.49 0.92 -22.23
N TYR A 63 10.22 0.74 -20.92
CA TYR A 63 10.01 -0.58 -20.33
C TYR A 63 8.57 -1.04 -20.49
N VAL A 64 8.39 -2.30 -20.85
CA VAL A 64 7.06 -2.91 -21.03
C VAL A 64 7.01 -4.30 -20.40
N LEU A 65 5.96 -4.56 -19.63
CA LEU A 65 5.63 -5.89 -19.12
C LEU A 65 4.83 -6.64 -20.18
N ARG A 66 5.28 -7.83 -20.54
CA ARG A 66 4.61 -8.71 -21.53
C ARG A 66 4.37 -10.08 -20.94
N ALA A 67 3.24 -10.67 -21.31
CA ALA A 67 2.99 -12.07 -21.09
C ALA A 67 3.82 -12.91 -22.07
N GLU A 68 4.36 -14.00 -21.58
CA GLU A 68 5.05 -15.07 -22.33
C GLU A 68 4.24 -16.37 -22.14
N ASP A 69 4.56 -17.42 -22.90
CA ASP A 69 3.88 -18.71 -22.79
C ASP A 69 4.00 -19.31 -21.36
N ASP A 70 5.16 -19.10 -20.73
CA ASP A 70 5.48 -19.65 -19.40
C ASP A 70 5.58 -18.56 -18.31
N GLY A 71 4.91 -17.41 -18.45
CA GLY A 71 4.93 -16.36 -17.43
C GLY A 71 4.95 -14.94 -17.97
N TRP A 72 5.76 -14.09 -17.36
CA TRP A 72 5.87 -12.68 -17.68
C TRP A 72 7.32 -12.24 -17.74
N ALA A 73 7.61 -11.25 -18.56
CA ALA A 73 8.92 -10.64 -18.62
C ALA A 73 8.87 -9.13 -18.90
N ILE A 74 9.93 -8.45 -18.51
CA ILE A 74 10.16 -7.03 -18.77
C ILE A 74 11.03 -6.92 -20.02
N TYR A 75 10.59 -6.07 -20.95
CA TYR A 75 11.27 -5.78 -22.20
C TYR A 75 11.60 -4.28 -22.30
N ALA A 76 12.69 -3.95 -22.98
CA ALA A 76 12.97 -2.62 -23.52
C ALA A 76 13.55 -2.75 -24.92
N ASP A 77 13.14 -1.89 -25.86
CA ASP A 77 13.59 -1.88 -27.26
C ASP A 77 13.52 -3.26 -27.97
N GLY A 78 12.58 -4.09 -27.53
CA GLY A 78 12.40 -5.46 -28.05
C GLY A 78 13.29 -6.52 -27.40
N GLU A 79 14.19 -6.14 -26.51
CA GLU A 79 15.09 -7.03 -25.78
C GLU A 79 14.46 -7.46 -24.45
N ARG A 80 14.54 -8.75 -24.11
CA ARG A 80 14.08 -9.31 -22.84
C ARG A 80 15.11 -9.02 -21.76
N LEU A 81 14.71 -8.30 -20.71
CA LEU A 81 15.62 -7.86 -19.65
C LEU A 81 15.58 -8.75 -18.42
N ALA A 82 14.39 -9.14 -17.95
CA ALA A 82 14.22 -9.92 -16.73
C ALA A 82 12.91 -10.71 -16.75
N ALA A 83 12.87 -11.82 -16.03
CA ALA A 83 11.61 -12.48 -15.69
C ALA A 83 10.84 -11.61 -14.68
N ALA A 84 9.51 -11.60 -14.80
CA ALA A 84 8.65 -10.88 -13.88
C ALA A 84 7.39 -11.69 -13.59
N GLU A 85 6.81 -11.48 -12.41
CA GLU A 85 5.54 -12.06 -12.02
C GLU A 85 4.70 -11.00 -11.33
N PRO A 86 3.52 -10.63 -11.86
CA PRO A 86 2.61 -9.72 -11.19
C PRO A 86 2.13 -10.32 -9.86
N PHE A 87 2.04 -9.50 -8.82
CA PHE A 87 1.37 -9.91 -7.59
C PHE A 87 -0.11 -10.11 -7.87
N GLY A 88 -0.61 -11.28 -7.49
CA GLY A 88 -2.02 -11.59 -7.55
C GLY A 88 -2.87 -10.65 -6.68
N ARG A 89 -4.14 -10.54 -7.02
CA ARG A 89 -5.10 -9.81 -6.18
C ARG A 89 -5.28 -10.57 -4.86
N PRO A 90 -5.15 -9.90 -3.67
CA PRO A 90 -5.34 -10.56 -2.39
C PRO A 90 -6.73 -11.20 -2.27
N ARG A 91 -6.80 -12.40 -1.71
CA ARG A 91 -8.05 -13.17 -1.56
C ARG A 91 -9.01 -12.54 -0.56
N TYR A 92 -8.49 -11.88 0.49
CA TYR A 92 -9.34 -11.19 1.45
C TYR A 92 -10.13 -10.02 0.83
N TYR A 93 -9.72 -9.50 -0.34
CA TYR A 93 -10.43 -8.43 -1.04
C TYR A 93 -11.85 -8.84 -1.47
N ASP A 94 -12.14 -10.14 -1.58
CA ASP A 94 -13.47 -10.65 -1.93
C ASP A 94 -14.45 -10.62 -0.76
N ARG A 95 -13.99 -10.29 0.44
CA ARG A 95 -14.82 -10.23 1.64
C ARG A 95 -15.35 -8.82 1.91
N THR A 96 -16.38 -8.77 2.74
CA THR A 96 -17.00 -7.54 3.25
C THR A 96 -17.18 -7.65 4.75
N THR A 97 -17.23 -6.49 5.45
CA THR A 97 -17.67 -6.43 6.84
C THR A 97 -19.15 -6.80 6.96
N ALA A 98 -19.63 -7.02 8.19
CA ALA A 98 -21.04 -7.25 8.47
C ALA A 98 -21.94 -6.11 7.94
N ASP A 99 -21.42 -4.88 7.89
CA ASP A 99 -22.12 -3.70 7.36
C ASP A 99 -21.96 -3.54 5.83
N GLY A 100 -21.38 -4.54 5.15
CA GLY A 100 -21.24 -4.58 3.69
C GLY A 100 -20.10 -3.72 3.13
N VAL A 101 -19.15 -3.26 3.96
CA VAL A 101 -17.97 -2.51 3.49
C VAL A 101 -16.94 -3.49 2.92
N PRO A 102 -16.56 -3.37 1.64
CA PRO A 102 -15.54 -4.25 1.06
C PRO A 102 -14.20 -4.11 1.78
N TYR A 103 -13.53 -5.22 2.09
CA TYR A 103 -12.26 -5.24 2.82
C TYR A 103 -11.16 -4.45 2.10
N TRP A 104 -11.10 -4.49 0.77
CA TRP A 104 -10.14 -3.72 -0.01
C TRP A 104 -10.28 -2.19 0.16
N LYS A 105 -11.45 -1.67 0.63
CA LYS A 105 -11.63 -0.26 1.00
C LYS A 105 -11.09 0.07 2.39
N ILE A 106 -10.84 -0.93 3.21
CA ILE A 106 -10.39 -0.79 4.60
C ILE A 106 -8.88 -0.85 4.68
N ALA A 107 -8.27 -1.87 4.11
CA ALA A 107 -6.82 -2.03 4.07
C ALA A 107 -6.36 -2.68 2.78
N LEU A 108 -5.12 -2.45 2.42
CA LEU A 108 -4.47 -3.05 1.25
C LEU A 108 -3.26 -3.89 1.69
N LEU A 109 -2.92 -4.90 0.88
CA LEU A 109 -1.72 -5.68 1.09
C LEU A 109 -0.59 -5.10 0.25
N HIS A 110 0.49 -4.70 0.91
CA HIS A 110 1.73 -4.24 0.32
C HIS A 110 2.76 -5.36 0.47
N LEU A 111 2.94 -6.17 -0.56
CA LEU A 111 3.69 -7.40 -0.45
C LEU A 111 3.03 -8.31 0.60
N ASP A 112 3.62 -8.43 1.77
CA ASP A 112 3.13 -9.16 2.93
C ASP A 112 2.77 -8.26 4.13
N SER A 113 2.86 -6.92 3.96
CA SER A 113 2.48 -5.93 4.97
C SER A 113 1.07 -5.41 4.73
N LEU A 114 0.21 -5.47 5.74
CA LEU A 114 -1.14 -4.90 5.70
C LEU A 114 -1.07 -3.40 5.95
N ALA A 115 -1.49 -2.58 5.00
CA ALA A 115 -1.41 -1.13 5.10
C ALA A 115 -2.78 -0.45 5.08
N SER A 116 -2.97 0.54 5.95
CA SER A 116 -4.20 1.33 5.98
C SER A 116 -3.99 2.74 6.51
N THR A 117 -4.67 3.72 5.88
CA THR A 117 -4.84 5.05 6.47
C THR A 117 -6.17 5.07 7.22
N VAL A 118 -6.13 5.07 8.55
CA VAL A 118 -7.32 4.86 9.41
C VAL A 118 -8.29 6.05 9.40
N ILE A 119 -7.77 7.29 9.30
CA ILE A 119 -8.54 8.50 9.05
C ILE A 119 -8.10 9.05 7.69
N GLN A 120 -8.96 8.92 6.71
CA GLN A 120 -8.69 9.25 5.30
C GLN A 120 -8.97 10.72 4.97
N THR A 121 -9.16 11.56 5.97
CA THR A 121 -9.25 13.02 5.87
C THR A 121 -8.08 13.66 6.60
N CYS A 122 -7.65 14.84 6.15
CA CYS A 122 -6.53 15.54 6.76
C CYS A 122 -6.88 17.03 6.90
N ALA A 123 -6.54 17.64 8.05
CA ALA A 123 -6.77 19.05 8.31
C ALA A 123 -6.00 19.97 7.34
N TYR A 124 -4.95 19.46 6.72
CA TYR A 124 -4.13 20.21 5.75
C TYR A 124 -4.57 20.02 4.30
N TRP A 125 -5.48 19.08 4.02
CA TRP A 125 -5.90 18.82 2.65
C TRP A 125 -6.59 20.01 2.02
N GLY A 126 -6.08 20.45 0.87
CA GLY A 126 -6.62 21.57 0.09
C GLY A 126 -6.18 22.96 0.58
N ASN A 127 -5.26 23.06 1.53
CA ASN A 127 -4.67 24.31 1.98
C ASN A 127 -3.16 24.40 1.70
N ALA A 128 -2.51 25.48 2.12
CA ALA A 128 -1.09 25.74 1.86
C ALA A 128 -0.14 24.75 2.56
N ASP A 129 -0.61 24.08 3.61
CA ASP A 129 0.19 23.15 4.42
C ASP A 129 0.06 21.69 3.91
N GLN A 130 -0.68 21.48 2.82
CA GLN A 130 -0.83 20.15 2.23
C GLN A 130 0.52 19.59 1.77
N CYS A 131 0.80 18.33 2.14
CA CYS A 131 1.97 17.61 1.63
C CYS A 131 1.87 17.46 0.10
N ALA A 132 2.92 17.86 -0.63
CA ALA A 132 2.93 17.89 -2.09
C ALA A 132 2.71 16.53 -2.76
N PHE A 133 3.06 15.44 -2.08
CA PHE A 133 2.96 14.05 -2.58
C PHE A 133 1.70 13.31 -2.11
N CYS A 134 0.88 13.93 -1.25
CA CYS A 134 -0.24 13.23 -0.61
C CYS A 134 -1.44 13.11 -1.55
N GLY A 135 -1.97 11.89 -1.70
CA GLY A 135 -3.18 11.59 -2.47
C GLY A 135 -4.41 11.28 -1.61
N ILE A 136 -4.40 11.61 -0.31
CA ILE A 136 -5.42 11.18 0.66
C ILE A 136 -6.85 11.55 0.25
N GLY A 137 -7.08 12.76 -0.20
CA GLY A 137 -8.40 13.23 -0.64
C GLY A 137 -8.79 12.69 -2.01
N VAL A 138 -7.82 12.43 -2.89
CA VAL A 138 -8.06 11.88 -4.24
C VAL A 138 -8.59 10.45 -4.14
N THR A 139 -7.97 9.61 -3.33
CA THR A 139 -8.41 8.21 -3.14
C THR A 139 -9.79 8.13 -2.50
N LEU A 140 -10.10 9.04 -1.58
CA LEU A 140 -11.42 9.13 -0.96
C LEU A 140 -12.49 9.58 -1.98
N ALA A 141 -12.22 10.63 -2.75
CA ALA A 141 -13.13 11.14 -3.77
C ALA A 141 -13.44 10.10 -4.87
N ASN A 142 -12.46 9.27 -5.22
CA ASN A 142 -12.61 8.18 -6.19
C ASN A 142 -13.25 6.91 -5.60
N GLY A 143 -13.71 6.93 -4.35
CA GLY A 143 -14.38 5.80 -3.71
C GLY A 143 -13.49 4.58 -3.49
N ARG A 144 -12.18 4.74 -3.53
CA ARG A 144 -11.20 3.65 -3.34
C ARG A 144 -10.96 3.29 -1.89
N THR A 145 -11.49 4.08 -0.97
CA THR A 145 -11.39 3.89 0.48
C THR A 145 -12.59 4.52 1.17
N ILE A 146 -12.67 4.43 2.49
CA ILE A 146 -13.68 5.08 3.32
C ILE A 146 -13.04 6.13 4.22
N ALA A 147 -13.81 7.14 4.62
CA ALA A 147 -13.30 8.30 5.38
C ALA A 147 -12.69 7.93 6.73
N LYS A 148 -13.23 6.93 7.41
CA LYS A 148 -12.76 6.50 8.73
C LYS A 148 -12.94 5.00 8.89
N LYS A 149 -11.87 4.29 9.26
CA LYS A 149 -11.89 2.87 9.59
C LYS A 149 -11.96 2.71 11.10
N THR A 150 -12.82 1.83 11.57
CA THR A 150 -12.93 1.54 13.00
C THR A 150 -11.89 0.50 13.44
N PRO A 151 -11.51 0.47 14.74
CA PRO A 151 -10.66 -0.59 15.27
C PRO A 151 -11.18 -1.99 14.93
N GLN A 152 -12.50 -2.20 15.02
CA GLN A 152 -13.14 -3.47 14.70
C GLN A 152 -12.99 -3.86 13.23
N MET A 153 -13.24 -2.93 12.30
CA MET A 153 -13.05 -3.18 10.85
C MET A 153 -11.62 -3.59 10.54
N LEU A 154 -10.64 -2.92 11.14
CA LEU A 154 -9.23 -3.22 10.90
C LEU A 154 -8.82 -4.55 11.51
N ALA A 155 -9.30 -4.89 12.70
CA ALA A 155 -9.10 -6.19 13.34
C ALA A 155 -9.63 -7.33 12.46
N GLU A 156 -10.88 -7.19 11.97
CA GLU A 156 -11.54 -8.17 11.11
C GLU A 156 -10.76 -8.39 9.79
N VAL A 157 -10.34 -7.29 9.14
CA VAL A 157 -9.56 -7.35 7.89
C VAL A 157 -8.17 -7.94 8.14
N ALA A 158 -7.51 -7.61 9.26
CA ALA A 158 -6.18 -8.11 9.59
C ALA A 158 -6.17 -9.63 9.80
N VAL A 159 -7.19 -10.17 10.48
CA VAL A 159 -7.35 -11.63 10.62
C VAL A 159 -7.48 -12.28 9.25
N ALA A 160 -8.34 -11.74 8.39
CA ALA A 160 -8.56 -12.30 7.06
C ALA A 160 -7.31 -12.18 6.15
N ALA A 161 -6.59 -11.05 6.21
CA ALA A 161 -5.35 -10.85 5.45
C ALA A 161 -4.26 -11.85 5.88
N LYS A 162 -4.11 -12.09 7.19
CA LYS A 162 -3.17 -13.08 7.72
C LYS A 162 -3.54 -14.50 7.29
N GLU A 163 -4.80 -14.90 7.47
CA GLU A 163 -5.24 -16.27 7.21
C GLU A 163 -5.29 -16.62 5.72
N LEU A 164 -5.69 -15.67 4.87
CA LEU A 164 -5.89 -15.93 3.45
C LEU A 164 -4.66 -15.61 2.61
N ASP A 165 -3.94 -14.56 2.96
CA ASP A 165 -2.88 -14.01 2.10
C ASP A 165 -1.53 -13.90 2.80
N GLY A 166 -1.40 -14.41 4.05
CA GLY A 166 -0.13 -14.54 4.74
C GLY A 166 0.47 -13.21 5.20
N ALA A 167 -0.35 -12.20 5.50
CA ALA A 167 0.15 -10.94 6.06
C ALA A 167 0.98 -11.20 7.33
N VAL A 168 2.17 -10.57 7.43
CA VAL A 168 3.14 -10.79 8.51
C VAL A 168 3.21 -9.64 9.50
N ASP A 169 2.80 -8.44 9.08
CA ASP A 169 2.72 -7.23 9.91
C ASP A 169 1.62 -6.28 9.42
N ALA A 170 1.46 -5.16 10.12
CA ALA A 170 0.55 -4.10 9.68
C ALA A 170 1.17 -2.71 9.93
N THR A 171 1.08 -1.83 8.92
CA THR A 171 1.43 -0.41 9.00
C THR A 171 0.16 0.42 8.90
N LEU A 172 -0.16 1.16 9.96
CA LEU A 172 -1.33 2.03 10.01
C LEU A 172 -0.91 3.49 10.04
N THR A 173 -1.44 4.28 9.12
CA THR A 173 -1.23 5.73 9.06
C THR A 173 -2.51 6.47 9.37
N THR A 174 -2.43 7.77 9.62
CA THR A 174 -3.60 8.62 9.76
C THR A 174 -3.40 9.96 9.07
N GLY A 175 -4.45 10.49 8.46
CA GLY A 175 -4.50 11.89 8.15
C GLY A 175 -4.53 12.69 9.45
N THR A 176 -3.86 13.85 9.46
CA THR A 176 -3.79 14.73 10.61
C THR A 176 -5.17 15.30 10.96
N THR A 177 -5.58 15.13 12.21
CA THR A 177 -6.80 15.73 12.75
C THR A 177 -6.54 17.11 13.34
N ALA A 178 -7.61 17.91 13.51
CA ALA A 178 -7.52 19.21 14.19
C ALA A 178 -7.36 19.10 15.73
N THR A 179 -7.41 17.88 16.28
CA THR A 179 -7.24 17.64 17.72
C THR A 179 -5.78 17.77 18.15
N PRO A 180 -5.49 18.10 19.43
CA PRO A 180 -4.10 18.25 19.92
C PRO A 180 -3.23 17.00 19.74
N ASP A 181 -3.83 15.80 19.79
CA ASP A 181 -3.15 14.52 19.57
C ASP A 181 -2.92 14.20 18.08
N LYS A 182 -3.39 15.06 17.16
CA LYS A 182 -3.23 14.90 15.71
C LYS A 182 -3.75 13.56 15.13
N GLY A 183 -4.54 12.82 15.91
CA GLY A 183 -5.07 11.50 15.56
C GLY A 183 -4.22 10.32 16.06
N ALA A 184 -3.14 10.59 16.80
CA ALA A 184 -2.21 9.58 17.32
C ALA A 184 -2.92 8.52 18.18
N LEU A 185 -3.74 8.94 19.14
CA LEU A 185 -4.45 8.01 20.00
C LEU A 185 -5.49 7.17 19.26
N TYR A 186 -6.05 7.70 18.16
CA TYR A 186 -7.00 6.94 17.37
C TYR A 186 -6.31 5.84 16.55
N VAL A 187 -5.20 6.17 15.87
CA VAL A 187 -4.45 5.17 15.11
C VAL A 187 -3.86 4.10 16.02
N ALA A 188 -3.39 4.47 17.22
CA ALA A 188 -2.90 3.53 18.22
C ALA A 188 -3.99 2.55 18.70
N ARG A 189 -5.21 3.03 18.96
CA ARG A 189 -6.35 2.14 19.28
C ARG A 189 -6.65 1.16 18.13
N CYS A 190 -6.55 1.62 16.90
CA CYS A 190 -6.69 0.76 15.72
C CYS A 190 -5.57 -0.29 15.66
N GLY A 191 -4.33 0.11 15.89
CA GLY A 191 -3.17 -0.79 15.93
C GLY A 191 -3.29 -1.85 17.02
N ARG A 192 -3.70 -1.44 18.23
CA ARG A 192 -3.94 -2.38 19.33
C ARG A 192 -4.99 -3.43 18.94
N ALA A 193 -6.10 -3.02 18.34
CA ALA A 193 -7.15 -3.96 17.91
C ALA A 193 -6.65 -4.96 16.86
N VAL A 194 -5.82 -4.52 15.89
CA VAL A 194 -5.19 -5.41 14.91
C VAL A 194 -4.27 -6.41 15.61
N ARG A 195 -3.40 -5.93 16.51
CA ARG A 195 -2.47 -6.78 17.25
C ARG A 195 -3.20 -7.82 18.12
N GLU A 196 -4.21 -7.40 18.86
CA GLU A 196 -4.99 -8.29 19.72
C GLU A 196 -5.75 -9.36 18.94
N ALA A 197 -6.33 -9.00 17.78
CA ALA A 197 -7.14 -9.93 16.99
C ALA A 197 -6.31 -10.86 16.09
N ALA A 198 -5.32 -10.34 15.40
CA ALA A 198 -4.55 -11.08 14.40
C ALA A 198 -3.16 -11.54 14.91
N GLY A 199 -2.68 -11.01 16.04
CA GLY A 199 -1.34 -11.27 16.55
C GLY A 199 -0.24 -10.79 15.60
N LEU A 200 -0.51 -9.76 14.80
CA LEU A 200 0.47 -9.14 13.91
C LEU A 200 1.27 -8.08 14.67
N PRO A 201 2.58 -7.95 14.44
CA PRO A 201 3.31 -6.72 14.75
C PRO A 201 2.65 -5.54 14.06
N VAL A 202 2.58 -4.39 14.75
CA VAL A 202 1.94 -3.18 14.21
C VAL A 202 2.85 -1.98 14.35
N GLU A 203 3.02 -1.25 13.26
CA GLU A 203 3.60 0.09 13.22
C GLU A 203 2.49 1.12 13.03
N VAL A 204 2.57 2.26 13.72
CA VAL A 204 1.68 3.40 13.51
C VAL A 204 2.45 4.65 13.13
N GLN A 205 1.91 5.41 12.18
CA GLN A 205 2.52 6.65 11.68
C GLN A 205 1.52 7.81 11.81
N PHE A 206 1.95 8.87 12.47
CA PHE A 206 1.16 10.08 12.68
C PHE A 206 2.05 11.32 12.77
N GLU A 207 1.45 12.50 12.55
CA GLU A 207 2.12 13.77 12.82
C GLU A 207 2.40 13.92 14.32
N PRO A 208 3.59 14.45 14.72
CA PRO A 208 3.88 14.69 16.12
C PRO A 208 2.76 15.47 16.81
N PRO A 209 2.24 14.98 17.95
CA PRO A 209 1.22 15.67 18.73
C PRO A 209 1.76 16.96 19.34
N GLN A 210 0.85 17.85 19.77
CA GLN A 210 1.25 19.07 20.47
C GLN A 210 1.85 18.78 21.84
N ASP A 211 1.36 17.74 22.51
CA ASP A 211 1.87 17.24 23.78
C ASP A 211 2.55 15.89 23.53
N LEU A 212 3.86 15.83 23.80
CA LEU A 212 4.66 14.62 23.54
C LEU A 212 4.33 13.47 24.51
N ASP A 213 3.68 13.73 25.66
CA ASP A 213 3.20 12.67 26.56
C ASP A 213 2.17 11.75 25.88
N VAL A 214 1.59 12.18 24.76
CA VAL A 214 0.75 11.34 23.90
C VAL A 214 1.54 10.18 23.30
N ILE A 215 2.85 10.34 23.07
CA ILE A 215 3.71 9.27 22.53
C ILE A 215 3.82 8.14 23.56
N ASP A 216 3.99 8.48 24.84
CA ASP A 216 4.02 7.48 25.92
C ASP A 216 2.68 6.74 26.02
N GLN A 217 1.56 7.46 25.87
CA GLN A 217 0.23 6.84 25.84
C GLN A 217 0.07 5.87 24.64
N VAL A 218 0.66 6.19 23.48
CA VAL A 218 0.69 5.28 22.32
C VAL A 218 1.53 4.03 22.64
N ALA A 219 2.71 4.20 23.22
CA ALA A 219 3.57 3.11 23.65
C ALA A 219 2.91 2.19 24.69
N ASP A 220 2.18 2.76 25.65
CA ASP A 220 1.40 2.02 26.67
C ASP A 220 0.28 1.15 26.04
N MET A 221 -0.17 1.48 24.82
CA MET A 221 -1.08 0.60 24.07
C MET A 221 -0.35 -0.59 23.44
N GLY A 222 0.97 -0.65 23.58
CA GLY A 222 1.81 -1.70 23.06
C GLY A 222 2.11 -1.60 21.55
N ILE A 223 2.17 -0.39 21.06
CA ILE A 223 2.48 -0.04 19.67
C ILE A 223 3.91 0.50 19.61
#